data_22deb5bf1bfc0dc67352c412be71d654
#
_entry.id   22deb5bf1bfc0dc67352c412be71d654
#
_cell.length_a   1.000
_cell.length_b   1.000
_cell.length_c   1.000
_cell.angle_alpha   90.00
_cell.angle_beta   90.00
_cell.angle_gamma   90.00
#
_symmetry.space_group_name_H-M   'P 1'
#
loop_
_entity.id
_entity.type
_entity.pdbx_description
1 polymer ?
#
loop_
_entity_poly.entity_id
_entity_poly.type
_entity_poly.pdbx_seq_one_letter_code
_entity_poly.pdbx_strand_id
1 'polypeptide(L)'
;MEGKKAVISVTDHGFLYGDAVYETMRTVDGKVWLFDEHIKRFESSAKVVGLKIPYKKIEIYDQIVSLIKKNRLTEARIRITLSRGSNELDFGPAKNPTFLIEAKKLTFPPKELYEKGISAVTFEIERPMAQIKTTSMLPSILAYQYATKKKAHEAFLVDHRGRITEGSMSNVFFVRRGKVITPKKYILEGTVRKLIIKQTRAKQTTVKYRDLPKMDEAFISSTTKGIMPVTRINGKKVGDGKVGPITKKLLSNL
;
A
#
# COMPACT_ATOMS: atom_id res chain seq x y z
N MET A 1 -2.86 -9.56 -24.20
CA MET A 1 -2.29 -8.45 -24.98
C MET A 1 -0.88 -8.20 -24.46
N GLU A 2 0.09 -8.01 -25.33
CA GLU A 2 1.44 -7.62 -24.90
C GLU A 2 1.42 -6.21 -24.32
N GLY A 3 2.14 -5.98 -23.21
CA GLY A 3 2.11 -4.70 -22.51
C GLY A 3 2.45 -3.49 -23.38
N LYS A 4 3.31 -3.66 -24.39
CA LYS A 4 3.66 -2.60 -25.37
C LYS A 4 2.51 -2.24 -26.33
N LYS A 5 1.51 -3.11 -26.46
CA LYS A 5 0.34 -2.90 -27.35
C LYS A 5 -0.93 -2.60 -26.54
N ALA A 6 -0.82 -2.53 -25.20
CA ALA A 6 -1.94 -2.19 -24.36
C ALA A 6 -2.22 -0.68 -24.45
N VAL A 7 -3.44 -0.33 -24.80
CA VAL A 7 -3.90 1.06 -24.89
C VAL A 7 -5.10 1.27 -23.97
N ILE A 8 -5.23 2.48 -23.45
CA ILE A 8 -6.39 2.93 -22.70
C ILE A 8 -6.92 4.16 -23.43
N SER A 9 -8.25 4.28 -23.50
CA SER A 9 -8.86 5.46 -24.12
C SER A 9 -8.43 6.74 -23.39
N VAL A 10 -8.17 7.79 -24.14
CA VAL A 10 -7.89 9.13 -23.58
C VAL A 10 -9.09 9.71 -22.84
N THR A 11 -10.30 9.18 -23.06
CA THR A 11 -11.53 9.56 -22.37
C THR A 11 -11.85 8.64 -21.18
N ASP A 12 -10.94 7.72 -20.81
CA ASP A 12 -11.13 6.89 -19.63
C ASP A 12 -11.11 7.73 -18.35
N HIS A 13 -12.15 7.64 -17.53
CA HIS A 13 -12.29 8.42 -16.29
C HIS A 13 -11.21 8.12 -15.25
N GLY A 14 -10.66 6.90 -15.26
CA GLY A 14 -9.50 6.56 -14.44
C GLY A 14 -8.27 7.37 -14.84
N PHE A 15 -8.09 7.64 -16.13
CA PHE A 15 -7.02 8.49 -16.65
C PHE A 15 -7.30 9.98 -16.39
N LEU A 16 -8.49 10.47 -16.73
CA LEU A 16 -8.83 11.90 -16.62
C LEU A 16 -9.00 12.38 -15.18
N TYR A 17 -9.66 11.58 -14.32
CA TYR A 17 -10.13 12.01 -13.01
C TYR A 17 -9.62 11.17 -11.85
N GLY A 18 -8.87 10.09 -12.11
CA GLY A 18 -8.49 9.13 -11.07
C GLY A 18 -9.68 8.32 -10.54
N ASP A 19 -10.78 8.24 -11.31
CA ASP A 19 -11.98 7.48 -10.96
C ASP A 19 -11.79 6.00 -11.26
N ALA A 20 -10.96 5.39 -10.41
CA ALA A 20 -10.62 3.98 -10.49
C ALA A 20 -10.18 3.46 -9.13
N VAL A 21 -10.32 2.15 -8.93
CA VAL A 21 -9.78 1.42 -7.80
C VAL A 21 -8.74 0.42 -8.28
N TYR A 22 -7.81 0.07 -7.40
CA TYR A 22 -6.78 -0.90 -7.75
C TYR A 22 -6.37 -1.77 -6.56
N GLU A 23 -5.77 -2.90 -6.86
CA GLU A 23 -5.05 -3.74 -5.91
C GLU A 23 -3.62 -3.99 -6.36
N THR A 24 -2.76 -4.23 -5.38
CA THR A 24 -1.40 -4.68 -5.63
C THR A 24 -1.16 -5.92 -4.78
N MET A 25 -0.86 -7.02 -5.46
CA MET A 25 -0.54 -8.31 -4.86
C MET A 25 0.89 -8.71 -5.21
N ARG A 26 1.39 -9.71 -4.54
CA ARG A 26 2.63 -10.40 -4.92
C ARG A 26 2.44 -11.90 -4.89
N THR A 27 3.35 -12.63 -5.51
CA THR A 27 3.51 -14.05 -5.24
C THR A 27 4.45 -14.29 -4.06
N VAL A 28 4.28 -15.43 -3.43
CA VAL A 28 5.21 -16.06 -2.48
C VAL A 28 5.23 -17.53 -2.85
N ASP A 29 6.40 -18.09 -3.10
CA ASP A 29 6.58 -19.46 -3.58
C ASP A 29 5.69 -19.78 -4.79
N GLY A 30 5.64 -18.85 -5.74
CA GLY A 30 4.88 -18.96 -6.98
C GLY A 30 3.34 -18.82 -6.83
N LYS A 31 2.80 -18.70 -5.62
CA LYS A 31 1.35 -18.55 -5.35
C LYS A 31 1.00 -17.10 -5.06
N VAL A 32 -0.17 -16.66 -5.52
CA VAL A 32 -0.67 -15.30 -5.22
C VAL A 32 -0.99 -15.19 -3.72
N TRP A 33 -0.17 -14.41 -3.03
CA TRP A 33 -0.24 -14.28 -1.57
C TRP A 33 -1.41 -13.41 -1.14
N LEU A 34 -2.18 -13.87 -0.15
CA LEU A 34 -3.35 -13.18 0.41
C LEU A 34 -4.38 -12.76 -0.65
N PHE A 35 -4.57 -13.61 -1.67
CA PHE A 35 -5.46 -13.30 -2.77
C PHE A 35 -6.87 -12.93 -2.29
N ASP A 36 -7.43 -13.71 -1.37
CA ASP A 36 -8.79 -13.53 -0.87
C ASP A 36 -8.97 -12.20 -0.15
N GLU A 37 -8.02 -11.81 0.67
CA GLU A 37 -8.02 -10.54 1.39
C GLU A 37 -7.91 -9.35 0.44
N HIS A 38 -7.08 -9.49 -0.59
CA HIS A 38 -6.93 -8.47 -1.63
C HIS A 38 -8.22 -8.31 -2.44
N ILE A 39 -8.83 -9.40 -2.90
CA ILE A 39 -10.07 -9.34 -3.67
C ILE A 39 -11.21 -8.77 -2.82
N LYS A 40 -11.36 -9.21 -1.57
CA LYS A 40 -12.36 -8.65 -0.65
C LYS A 40 -12.22 -7.13 -0.48
N ARG A 41 -10.99 -6.62 -0.37
CA ARG A 41 -10.74 -5.16 -0.28
C ARG A 41 -11.02 -4.47 -1.61
N PHE A 42 -10.67 -5.08 -2.74
CA PHE A 42 -10.97 -4.58 -4.07
C PHE A 42 -12.46 -4.43 -4.31
N GLU A 43 -13.24 -5.48 -3.98
CA GLU A 43 -14.70 -5.47 -4.03
C GLU A 43 -15.30 -4.36 -3.14
N SER A 44 -14.80 -4.25 -1.91
CA SER A 44 -15.21 -3.18 -1.00
C SER A 44 -14.92 -1.80 -1.55
N SER A 45 -13.73 -1.58 -2.14
CA SER A 45 -13.36 -0.31 -2.76
C SER A 45 -14.21 0.01 -3.99
N ALA A 46 -14.42 -0.97 -4.86
CA ALA A 46 -15.24 -0.83 -6.06
C ALA A 46 -16.70 -0.47 -5.71
N LYS A 47 -17.26 -1.14 -4.69
CA LYS A 47 -18.61 -0.86 -4.19
C LYS A 47 -18.78 0.59 -3.73
N VAL A 48 -17.80 1.14 -2.99
CA VAL A 48 -17.88 2.52 -2.47
C VAL A 48 -17.92 3.55 -3.60
N VAL A 49 -17.16 3.32 -4.68
CA VAL A 49 -17.14 4.23 -5.84
C VAL A 49 -18.16 3.87 -6.93
N GLY A 50 -19.07 2.92 -6.65
CA GLY A 50 -20.13 2.51 -7.57
C GLY A 50 -19.64 1.80 -8.83
N LEU A 51 -18.52 1.07 -8.75
CA LEU A 51 -18.00 0.26 -9.84
C LEU A 51 -18.36 -1.21 -9.65
N LYS A 52 -18.84 -1.84 -10.72
CA LYS A 52 -19.12 -3.28 -10.76
C LYS A 52 -17.93 -4.02 -11.37
N ILE A 53 -17.37 -4.97 -10.64
CA ILE A 53 -16.30 -5.83 -11.16
C ILE A 53 -16.89 -6.76 -12.22
N PRO A 54 -16.35 -6.79 -13.46
CA PRO A 54 -16.95 -7.53 -14.57
C PRO A 54 -16.66 -9.02 -14.55
N TYR A 55 -15.82 -9.51 -13.63
CA TYR A 55 -15.37 -10.89 -13.56
C TYR A 55 -15.63 -11.49 -12.18
N LYS A 56 -15.87 -12.80 -12.13
CA LYS A 56 -15.91 -13.57 -10.88
C LYS A 56 -14.49 -13.68 -10.29
N LYS A 57 -14.40 -13.86 -8.99
CA LYS A 57 -13.15 -14.02 -8.26
C LYS A 57 -12.24 -15.11 -8.85
N ILE A 58 -12.82 -16.26 -9.22
CA ILE A 58 -12.06 -17.37 -9.81
C ILE A 58 -11.48 -16.99 -11.17
N GLU A 59 -12.25 -16.29 -12.01
CA GLU A 59 -11.80 -15.85 -13.32
C GLU A 59 -10.63 -14.86 -13.21
N ILE A 60 -10.67 -13.96 -12.22
CA ILE A 60 -9.55 -13.03 -11.92
C ILE A 60 -8.32 -13.82 -11.51
N TYR A 61 -8.46 -14.84 -10.65
CA TYR A 61 -7.36 -15.69 -10.23
C TYR A 61 -6.72 -16.42 -11.40
N ASP A 62 -7.52 -17.05 -12.24
CA ASP A 62 -7.06 -17.81 -13.40
C ASP A 62 -6.34 -16.91 -14.43
N GLN A 63 -6.87 -15.71 -14.66
CA GLN A 63 -6.21 -14.71 -15.50
C GLN A 63 -4.85 -14.27 -14.95
N ILE A 64 -4.75 -14.05 -13.63
CA ILE A 64 -3.48 -13.70 -12.97
C ILE A 64 -2.47 -14.84 -13.13
N VAL A 65 -2.86 -16.08 -12.82
CA VAL A 65 -1.97 -17.26 -12.93
C VAL A 65 -1.52 -17.46 -14.38
N SER A 66 -2.44 -17.38 -15.34
CA SER A 66 -2.13 -17.44 -16.76
C SER A 66 -1.12 -16.38 -17.20
N LEU A 67 -1.31 -15.14 -16.73
CA LEU A 67 -0.41 -14.02 -17.05
C LEU A 67 0.99 -14.21 -16.45
N ILE A 68 1.09 -14.70 -15.20
CA ILE A 68 2.36 -15.04 -14.55
C ILE A 68 3.11 -16.10 -15.34
N LYS A 69 2.40 -17.18 -15.72
CA LYS A 69 2.96 -18.28 -16.52
C LYS A 69 3.42 -17.80 -17.91
N LYS A 70 2.58 -17.04 -18.60
CA LYS A 70 2.89 -16.50 -19.95
C LYS A 70 4.11 -15.57 -19.93
N ASN A 71 4.28 -14.80 -18.87
CA ASN A 71 5.42 -13.90 -18.67
C ASN A 71 6.65 -14.61 -18.06
N ARG A 72 6.57 -15.94 -17.78
CA ARG A 72 7.65 -16.74 -17.19
C ARG A 72 8.19 -16.13 -15.87
N LEU A 73 7.29 -15.62 -15.02
CA LEU A 73 7.67 -15.01 -13.76
C LEU A 73 7.71 -16.07 -12.66
N THR A 74 8.80 -16.15 -11.91
CA THR A 74 8.93 -16.97 -10.68
C THR A 74 8.27 -16.25 -9.51
N GLU A 75 8.63 -14.97 -9.33
CA GLU A 75 7.98 -14.08 -8.36
C GLU A 75 7.45 -12.85 -9.06
N ALA A 76 6.19 -12.54 -8.81
CA ALA A 76 5.47 -11.49 -9.52
C ALA A 76 4.90 -10.42 -8.58
N ARG A 77 4.98 -9.18 -9.01
CA ARG A 77 4.11 -8.11 -8.55
C ARG A 77 2.93 -8.04 -9.50
N ILE A 78 1.74 -8.21 -8.96
CA ILE A 78 0.48 -8.15 -9.70
C ILE A 78 -0.24 -6.85 -9.35
N ARG A 79 -0.77 -6.17 -10.36
CA ARG A 79 -1.70 -5.06 -10.18
C ARG A 79 -2.98 -5.34 -10.95
N ILE A 80 -4.11 -5.20 -10.29
CA ILE A 80 -5.42 -5.14 -10.94
C ILE A 80 -5.95 -3.72 -10.79
N THR A 81 -6.56 -3.19 -11.83
CA THR A 81 -7.15 -1.84 -11.84
C THR A 81 -8.51 -1.92 -12.51
N LEU A 82 -9.49 -1.26 -11.92
CA LEU A 82 -10.83 -1.10 -12.47
C LEU A 82 -11.16 0.38 -12.49
N SER A 83 -11.33 0.95 -13.69
CA SER A 83 -11.81 2.32 -13.87
C SER A 83 -13.26 2.33 -14.31
N ARG A 84 -13.90 3.51 -14.22
CA ARG A 84 -15.25 3.71 -14.76
C ARG A 84 -15.30 3.49 -16.27
N GLY A 85 -14.16 3.51 -16.97
CA GLY A 85 -14.05 3.42 -18.41
C GLY A 85 -14.32 4.73 -19.12
N SER A 86 -14.50 4.64 -20.43
CA SER A 86 -14.80 5.80 -21.26
C SER A 86 -16.28 6.11 -21.16
N ASN A 87 -16.60 7.30 -20.67
CA ASN A 87 -17.92 7.91 -20.73
C ASN A 87 -17.79 9.29 -21.39
N GLU A 88 -18.88 9.81 -21.91
CA GLU A 88 -19.00 11.25 -22.15
C GLU A 88 -18.88 11.98 -20.82
N LEU A 89 -18.81 13.31 -20.82
CA LEU A 89 -18.58 14.17 -19.62
C LEU A 89 -19.67 14.03 -18.52
N ASP A 90 -20.21 12.85 -18.35
CA ASP A 90 -21.16 12.52 -17.31
C ASP A 90 -20.51 11.67 -16.23
N PHE A 91 -20.72 12.00 -14.98
CA PHE A 91 -20.26 11.21 -13.83
C PHE A 91 -21.26 10.13 -13.42
N GLY A 92 -22.11 9.71 -14.35
CA GLY A 92 -23.12 8.68 -14.18
C GLY A 92 -22.56 7.27 -13.98
N PRO A 93 -23.43 6.25 -13.99
CA PRO A 93 -23.02 4.85 -13.84
C PRO A 93 -22.03 4.41 -14.91
N ALA A 94 -21.08 3.56 -14.52
CA ALA A 94 -20.11 2.98 -15.47
C ALA A 94 -20.85 2.09 -16.47
N LYS A 95 -20.79 2.42 -17.77
CA LYS A 95 -21.37 1.63 -18.88
C LYS A 95 -20.36 0.60 -19.38
N ASN A 96 -19.12 1.01 -19.55
CA ASN A 96 -18.03 0.20 -20.10
C ASN A 96 -16.77 0.30 -19.23
N PRO A 97 -16.72 -0.32 -18.05
CA PRO A 97 -15.57 -0.22 -17.15
C PRO A 97 -14.33 -0.85 -17.78
N THR A 98 -13.18 -0.20 -17.61
CA THR A 98 -11.89 -0.77 -18.01
C THR A 98 -11.33 -1.61 -16.88
N PHE A 99 -11.11 -2.89 -17.15
CA PHE A 99 -10.47 -3.80 -16.20
C PHE A 99 -9.10 -4.23 -16.74
N LEU A 100 -8.05 -4.00 -15.97
CA LEU A 100 -6.67 -4.28 -16.35
C LEU A 100 -5.99 -5.16 -15.30
N ILE A 101 -5.30 -6.20 -15.74
CA ILE A 101 -4.37 -7.00 -14.94
C ILE A 101 -2.96 -6.81 -15.50
N GLU A 102 -2.03 -6.46 -14.63
CA GLU A 102 -0.62 -6.30 -14.94
C GLU A 102 0.19 -7.22 -14.02
N ALA A 103 1.12 -7.98 -14.59
CA ALA A 103 2.08 -8.79 -13.85
C ALA A 103 3.50 -8.46 -14.30
N LYS A 104 4.37 -8.13 -13.33
CA LYS A 104 5.78 -7.81 -13.56
C LYS A 104 6.63 -8.59 -12.55
N LYS A 105 7.91 -8.77 -12.87
CA LYS A 105 8.87 -9.33 -11.91
C LYS A 105 8.82 -8.54 -10.60
N LEU A 106 8.70 -9.26 -9.48
CA LEU A 106 8.80 -8.65 -8.16
C LEU A 106 10.25 -8.26 -7.87
N THR A 107 10.43 -7.04 -7.40
CA THR A 107 11.75 -6.53 -6.99
C THR A 107 11.64 -6.09 -5.54
N PHE A 108 12.50 -6.66 -4.69
CA PHE A 108 12.61 -6.25 -3.29
C PHE A 108 13.64 -5.13 -3.14
N PRO A 109 13.47 -4.26 -2.14
CA PRO A 109 14.52 -3.35 -1.71
C PRO A 109 15.81 -4.11 -1.33
N PRO A 110 16.99 -3.47 -1.41
CA PRO A 110 18.25 -4.07 -0.96
C PRO A 110 18.15 -4.62 0.46
N LYS A 111 18.76 -5.80 0.71
CA LYS A 111 18.76 -6.49 2.01
C LYS A 111 19.27 -5.59 3.14
N GLU A 112 20.23 -4.76 2.83
CA GLU A 112 20.81 -3.78 3.75
C GLU A 112 19.76 -2.85 4.38
N LEU A 113 18.72 -2.46 3.63
CA LEU A 113 17.63 -1.62 4.16
C LEU A 113 16.76 -2.35 5.19
N TYR A 114 16.68 -3.66 5.12
CA TYR A 114 16.01 -4.46 6.14
C TYR A 114 16.88 -4.65 7.38
N GLU A 115 18.19 -4.73 7.22
CA GLU A 115 19.16 -4.91 8.30
C GLU A 115 19.43 -3.62 9.07
N LYS A 116 19.63 -2.49 8.35
CA LYS A 116 19.96 -1.20 8.94
C LYS A 116 18.75 -0.31 9.22
N GLY A 117 17.61 -0.62 8.57
CA GLY A 117 16.41 0.20 8.58
C GLY A 117 16.51 1.42 7.68
N ILE A 118 15.35 1.99 7.37
CA ILE A 118 15.20 3.16 6.51
C ILE A 118 15.01 4.44 7.32
N SER A 119 15.15 5.59 6.66
CA SER A 119 14.74 6.88 7.17
C SER A 119 13.37 7.27 6.63
N ALA A 120 12.58 7.94 7.46
CA ALA A 120 11.31 8.55 7.08
C ALA A 120 11.29 10.04 7.43
N VAL A 121 10.43 10.77 6.76
CA VAL A 121 10.06 12.15 7.13
C VAL A 121 8.57 12.22 7.38
N THR A 122 8.10 13.26 8.04
CA THR A 122 6.67 13.54 8.15
C THR A 122 6.28 14.59 7.10
N PHE A 123 5.10 14.45 6.55
CA PHE A 123 4.55 15.37 5.57
C PHE A 123 3.08 15.64 5.90
N GLU A 124 2.73 16.91 6.06
CA GLU A 124 1.37 17.30 6.38
C GLU A 124 0.52 17.27 5.12
N ILE A 125 -0.31 16.26 5.00
CA ILE A 125 -1.28 16.06 3.94
C ILE A 125 -2.30 15.01 4.37
N GLU A 126 -3.53 15.18 3.93
CA GLU A 126 -4.59 14.20 4.11
C GLU A 126 -4.86 13.46 2.80
N ARG A 127 -5.11 12.17 2.90
CA ARG A 127 -5.56 11.36 1.79
C ARG A 127 -7.09 11.22 1.86
N PRO A 128 -7.83 11.87 0.95
CA PRO A 128 -9.28 11.70 0.89
C PRO A 128 -9.65 10.22 0.75
N MET A 129 -10.73 9.80 1.40
CA MET A 129 -11.25 8.43 1.31
C MET A 129 -10.17 7.37 1.57
N ALA A 130 -9.31 7.59 2.58
CA ALA A 130 -8.11 6.77 2.86
C ALA A 130 -8.41 5.25 2.99
N GLN A 131 -9.63 4.89 3.39
CA GLN A 131 -10.07 3.50 3.57
C GLN A 131 -10.25 2.72 2.27
N ILE A 132 -10.37 3.41 1.12
CA ILE A 132 -10.47 2.77 -0.19
C ILE A 132 -9.19 2.96 -1.01
N LYS A 133 -8.90 1.99 -1.87
CA LYS A 133 -7.66 1.96 -2.65
C LYS A 133 -7.92 2.48 -4.06
N THR A 134 -7.98 3.83 -4.19
CA THR A 134 -8.21 4.52 -5.46
C THR A 134 -6.92 4.86 -6.19
N THR A 135 -7.01 5.16 -7.48
CA THR A 135 -5.90 5.66 -8.29
C THR A 135 -5.61 7.16 -8.07
N SER A 136 -6.42 7.85 -7.28
CA SER A 136 -6.19 9.24 -6.86
C SER A 136 -5.01 9.34 -5.89
N MET A 137 -3.80 9.12 -6.41
CA MET A 137 -2.56 8.96 -5.63
C MET A 137 -1.79 10.27 -5.41
N LEU A 138 -2.30 11.41 -5.88
CA LEU A 138 -1.55 12.68 -5.85
C LEU A 138 -1.01 13.04 -4.45
N PRO A 139 -1.80 12.95 -3.35
CA PRO A 139 -1.28 13.20 -2.00
C PRO A 139 -0.10 12.29 -1.64
N SER A 140 -0.20 11.01 -1.95
CA SER A 140 0.87 10.02 -1.70
C SER A 140 2.11 10.30 -2.54
N ILE A 141 1.95 10.71 -3.79
CA ILE A 141 3.04 11.06 -4.72
C ILE A 141 3.80 12.29 -4.20
N LEU A 142 3.07 13.34 -3.81
CA LEU A 142 3.67 14.58 -3.27
C LEU A 142 4.46 14.29 -1.99
N ALA A 143 3.90 13.49 -1.09
CA ALA A 143 4.56 13.09 0.14
C ALA A 143 5.85 12.27 -0.14
N TYR A 144 5.78 11.33 -1.08
CA TYR A 144 6.95 10.52 -1.47
C TYR A 144 8.04 11.36 -2.15
N GLN A 145 7.67 12.29 -3.04
CA GLN A 145 8.60 13.23 -3.65
C GLN A 145 9.29 14.12 -2.61
N TYR A 146 8.54 14.58 -1.60
CA TYR A 146 9.13 15.32 -0.48
C TYR A 146 10.14 14.47 0.29
N ALA A 147 9.81 13.21 0.61
CA ALA A 147 10.76 12.30 1.24
C ALA A 147 12.03 12.15 0.40
N THR A 148 11.91 11.94 -0.91
CA THR A 148 13.04 11.83 -1.85
C THR A 148 13.93 13.08 -1.82
N LYS A 149 13.32 14.28 -1.87
CA LYS A 149 14.06 15.56 -1.76
C LYS A 149 14.83 15.68 -0.43
N LYS A 150 14.30 15.09 0.64
CA LYS A 150 14.92 15.03 1.97
C LYS A 150 15.89 13.84 2.15
N LYS A 151 16.18 13.09 1.07
CA LYS A 151 16.99 11.85 1.09
C LYS A 151 16.45 10.81 2.09
N ALA A 152 15.12 10.77 2.27
CA ALA A 152 14.40 9.78 3.04
C ALA A 152 13.71 8.77 2.12
N HIS A 153 13.42 7.58 2.64
CA HIS A 153 12.86 6.45 1.90
C HIS A 153 11.34 6.39 1.95
N GLU A 154 10.73 7.11 2.92
CA GLU A 154 9.29 7.10 3.13
C GLU A 154 8.83 8.44 3.74
N ALA A 155 7.56 8.81 3.49
CA ALA A 155 6.91 9.91 4.18
C ALA A 155 5.74 9.39 5.02
N PHE A 156 5.69 9.76 6.28
CA PHE A 156 4.53 9.55 7.14
C PHE A 156 3.56 10.71 6.97
N LEU A 157 2.35 10.41 6.56
CA LEU A 157 1.30 11.39 6.37
C LEU A 157 0.79 11.87 7.74
N VAL A 158 0.73 13.17 7.92
CA VAL A 158 0.22 13.81 9.14
C VAL A 158 -0.99 14.64 8.74
N ASP A 159 -2.11 14.45 9.44
CA ASP A 159 -3.29 15.25 9.21
C ASP A 159 -3.24 16.62 9.91
N HIS A 160 -4.20 17.50 9.61
CA HIS A 160 -4.31 18.86 10.19
C HIS A 160 -4.42 18.88 11.73
N ARG A 161 -4.69 17.74 12.37
CA ARG A 161 -4.74 17.59 13.84
C ARG A 161 -3.45 17.03 14.42
N GLY A 162 -2.38 16.95 13.62
CA GLY A 162 -1.08 16.40 14.03
C GLY A 162 -1.12 14.89 14.29
N ARG A 163 -2.06 14.13 13.68
CA ARG A 163 -2.13 12.68 13.80
C ARG A 163 -1.41 12.04 12.64
N ILE A 164 -0.52 11.09 12.96
CA ILE A 164 0.06 10.21 11.94
C ILE A 164 -1.02 9.25 11.47
N THR A 165 -1.20 9.15 10.16
CA THR A 165 -2.19 8.27 9.56
C THR A 165 -1.52 7.03 8.98
N GLU A 166 -0.77 7.15 7.91
CA GLU A 166 -0.08 6.05 7.23
C GLU A 166 1.19 6.55 6.54
N GLY A 167 1.94 5.69 5.88
CA GLY A 167 3.01 6.10 4.97
C GLY A 167 2.46 6.49 3.60
N SER A 168 3.28 7.08 2.74
CA SER A 168 2.88 7.47 1.39
C SER A 168 2.34 6.27 0.58
N MET A 169 2.90 5.07 0.78
CA MET A 169 2.48 3.82 0.13
C MET A 169 2.49 2.62 1.08
N SER A 170 2.37 2.85 2.39
CA SER A 170 2.52 1.82 3.43
C SER A 170 1.67 2.13 4.66
N ASN A 171 1.42 1.12 5.49
CA ASN A 171 0.92 1.37 6.84
C ASN A 171 2.08 1.51 7.81
N VAL A 172 1.90 2.30 8.86
CA VAL A 172 2.93 2.57 9.86
C VAL A 172 2.62 1.88 11.18
N PHE A 173 3.67 1.43 11.83
CA PHE A 173 3.64 0.82 13.15
C PHE A 173 4.74 1.41 14.02
N PHE A 174 4.48 1.44 15.31
CA PHE A 174 5.43 1.86 16.32
C PHE A 174 5.44 0.85 17.46
N VAL A 175 6.55 0.79 18.15
CA VAL A 175 6.64 0.07 19.43
C VAL A 175 6.85 1.09 20.53
N ARG A 176 6.09 0.95 21.61
CA ARG A 176 6.24 1.78 22.80
C ARG A 176 6.07 0.91 24.03
N ARG A 177 7.09 0.88 24.89
CA ARG A 177 7.13 0.05 26.09
C ARG A 177 6.81 -1.41 25.79
N GLY A 178 7.45 -1.96 24.75
CA GLY A 178 7.27 -3.35 24.33
C GLY A 178 5.93 -3.68 23.64
N LYS A 179 5.03 -2.70 23.45
CA LYS A 179 3.71 -2.90 22.84
C LYS A 179 3.68 -2.32 21.42
N VAL A 180 3.22 -3.10 20.47
CA VAL A 180 3.02 -2.63 19.08
C VAL A 180 1.74 -1.79 19.01
N ILE A 181 1.85 -0.63 18.38
CA ILE A 181 0.73 0.29 18.12
C ILE A 181 0.70 0.70 16.65
N THR A 182 -0.48 0.98 16.11
CA THR A 182 -0.68 1.45 14.74
C THR A 182 -1.87 2.40 14.67
N PRO A 183 -1.85 3.38 13.77
CA PRO A 183 -3.00 4.27 13.56
C PRO A 183 -4.28 3.49 13.25
N LYS A 184 -5.43 4.00 13.76
CA LYS A 184 -6.74 3.34 13.61
C LYS A 184 -7.62 3.95 12.52
N LYS A 185 -7.52 5.27 12.31
CA LYS A 185 -8.42 6.03 11.41
C LYS A 185 -7.64 6.74 10.32
N TYR A 186 -8.32 7.06 9.22
CA TYR A 186 -7.76 7.79 8.07
C TYR A 186 -6.58 7.06 7.42
N ILE A 187 -6.73 5.75 7.30
CA ILE A 187 -5.72 4.81 6.78
C ILE A 187 -6.36 3.85 5.79
N LEU A 188 -5.53 3.25 4.95
CA LEU A 188 -5.91 2.05 4.22
C LEU A 188 -5.79 0.83 5.14
N GLU A 189 -6.83 0.01 5.18
CA GLU A 189 -6.82 -1.30 5.86
C GLU A 189 -5.94 -2.29 5.10
N GLY A 190 -4.61 -2.20 5.30
CA GLY A 190 -3.62 -3.03 4.60
C GLY A 190 -3.78 -4.51 4.90
N THR A 191 -3.60 -5.38 3.89
CA THR A 191 -3.65 -6.84 4.05
C THR A 191 -2.53 -7.31 4.97
N VAL A 192 -1.30 -6.86 4.74
CA VAL A 192 -0.15 -7.14 5.63
C VAL A 192 -0.34 -6.51 7.01
N ARG A 193 -0.92 -5.30 7.08
CA ARG A 193 -1.27 -4.67 8.36
C ARG A 193 -2.18 -5.58 9.20
N LYS A 194 -3.19 -6.19 8.60
CA LYS A 194 -4.10 -7.12 9.30
C LYS A 194 -3.36 -8.33 9.86
N LEU A 195 -2.41 -8.91 9.11
CA LEU A 195 -1.58 -10.01 9.60
C LEU A 195 -0.74 -9.60 10.81
N ILE A 196 -0.06 -8.45 10.73
CA ILE A 196 0.76 -7.94 11.83
C ILE A 196 -0.08 -7.70 13.08
N ILE A 197 -1.27 -7.10 12.94
CA ILE A 197 -2.19 -6.88 14.07
C ILE A 197 -2.57 -8.21 14.72
N LYS A 198 -2.92 -9.24 13.91
CA LYS A 198 -3.27 -10.58 14.41
C LYS A 198 -2.10 -11.21 15.15
N GLN A 199 -0.90 -11.14 14.61
CA GLN A 199 0.31 -11.76 15.16
C GLN A 199 0.80 -11.08 16.43
N THR A 200 0.72 -9.74 16.51
CA THR A 200 1.28 -8.95 17.61
C THR A 200 0.25 -8.47 18.62
N ARG A 201 -1.05 -8.65 18.33
CA ARG A 201 -2.15 -8.01 19.06
C ARG A 201 -1.97 -6.49 19.13
N ALA A 202 -1.46 -5.88 18.05
CA ALA A 202 -1.16 -4.46 17.99
C ALA A 202 -2.36 -3.60 18.37
N LYS A 203 -2.14 -2.65 19.27
CA LYS A 203 -3.18 -1.70 19.68
C LYS A 203 -3.41 -0.69 18.55
N GLN A 204 -4.62 -0.66 18.03
CA GLN A 204 -5.06 0.34 17.05
C GLN A 204 -5.51 1.60 17.79
N THR A 205 -4.78 2.70 17.60
CA THR A 205 -5.01 3.94 18.36
C THR A 205 -4.65 5.18 17.55
N THR A 206 -4.90 6.35 18.07
CA THR A 206 -4.37 7.61 17.53
C THR A 206 -2.90 7.75 17.92
N VAL A 207 -2.04 7.97 16.92
CA VAL A 207 -0.62 8.29 17.12
C VAL A 207 -0.40 9.74 16.72
N LYS A 208 0.07 10.58 17.64
CA LYS A 208 0.35 11.99 17.34
C LYS A 208 1.82 12.18 16.96
N TYR A 209 2.08 13.12 16.06
CA TYR A 209 3.44 13.52 15.67
C TYR A 209 4.35 13.81 16.88
N ARG A 210 3.83 14.53 17.87
CA ARG A 210 4.56 14.87 19.10
C ARG A 210 4.96 13.68 19.96
N ASP A 211 4.37 12.50 19.70
CA ASP A 211 4.69 11.28 20.46
C ASP A 211 5.81 10.46 19.84
N LEU A 212 6.27 10.79 18.63
CA LEU A 212 7.36 10.09 17.93
C LEU A 212 8.64 9.94 18.78
N PRO A 213 9.10 10.95 19.51
CA PRO A 213 10.30 10.81 20.38
C PRO A 213 10.18 9.77 21.48
N LYS A 214 8.96 9.30 21.78
CA LYS A 214 8.68 8.31 22.82
C LYS A 214 8.59 6.88 22.29
N MET A 215 8.85 6.66 21.00
CA MET A 215 8.77 5.35 20.35
C MET A 215 10.11 4.63 20.45
N ASP A 216 10.04 3.37 20.86
CA ASP A 216 11.21 2.50 20.99
C ASP A 216 11.64 1.95 19.62
N GLU A 217 10.64 1.57 18.77
CA GLU A 217 10.84 1.09 17.40
C GLU A 217 9.78 1.69 16.47
N ALA A 218 10.09 1.73 15.18
CA ALA A 218 9.13 2.03 14.14
C ALA A 218 9.38 1.12 12.93
N PHE A 219 8.30 0.77 12.22
CA PHE A 219 8.37 0.03 10.96
C PHE A 219 7.15 0.32 10.09
N ILE A 220 7.28 0.06 8.82
CA ILE A 220 6.19 0.14 7.86
C ILE A 220 5.86 -1.25 7.32
N SER A 221 4.66 -1.39 6.77
CA SER A 221 4.25 -2.59 6.08
C SER A 221 3.57 -2.30 4.74
N SER A 222 3.88 -3.11 3.75
CA SER A 222 3.20 -3.10 2.46
C SER A 222 3.28 -4.47 1.80
N THR A 223 2.45 -4.73 0.81
CA THR A 223 2.42 -6.02 0.12
C THR A 223 3.75 -6.34 -0.58
N THR A 224 4.38 -5.35 -1.22
CA THR A 224 5.59 -5.58 -2.05
C THR A 224 6.88 -5.52 -1.26
N LYS A 225 6.92 -4.78 -0.14
CA LYS A 225 8.13 -4.65 0.69
C LYS A 225 8.08 -5.53 1.95
N GLY A 226 6.92 -6.13 2.27
CA GLY A 226 6.74 -6.80 3.56
C GLY A 226 6.79 -5.80 4.71
N ILE A 227 7.56 -6.12 5.73
CA ILE A 227 7.90 -5.23 6.85
C ILE A 227 9.23 -4.53 6.53
N MET A 228 9.29 -3.22 6.74
CA MET A 228 10.51 -2.43 6.56
C MET A 228 10.78 -1.64 7.84
N PRO A 229 11.91 -1.87 8.53
CA PRO A 229 12.26 -1.12 9.74
C PRO A 229 12.50 0.36 9.45
N VAL A 230 12.09 1.23 10.37
CA VAL A 230 12.36 2.68 10.31
C VAL A 230 13.18 3.08 11.52
N THR A 231 14.44 3.46 11.30
CA THR A 231 15.39 3.79 12.38
C THR A 231 15.61 5.29 12.57
N ARG A 232 15.12 6.11 11.63
CA ARG A 232 15.15 7.58 11.72
C ARG A 232 13.87 8.20 11.22
N ILE A 233 13.38 9.23 11.91
CA ILE A 233 12.24 10.04 11.49
C ILE A 233 12.64 11.52 11.64
N ASN A 234 12.51 12.29 10.55
CA ASN A 234 12.93 13.71 10.49
C ASN A 234 14.38 13.92 10.98
N GLY A 235 15.30 13.03 10.59
CA GLY A 235 16.70 13.05 11.00
C GLY A 235 16.98 12.56 12.42
N LYS A 236 15.96 12.43 13.29
CA LYS A 236 16.11 11.96 14.68
C LYS A 236 16.05 10.43 14.73
N LYS A 237 16.84 9.83 15.61
CA LYS A 237 16.79 8.38 15.85
C LYS A 237 15.45 7.97 16.45
N VAL A 238 14.95 6.80 16.06
CA VAL A 238 13.88 6.09 16.76
C VAL A 238 14.54 5.13 17.74
N GLY A 239 14.20 5.19 19.01
CA GLY A 239 14.91 4.44 20.04
C GLY A 239 16.43 4.72 20.03
N ASP A 240 17.23 3.68 19.93
CA ASP A 240 18.70 3.77 19.82
C ASP A 240 19.19 4.04 18.38
N GLY A 241 18.28 4.06 17.39
CA GLY A 241 18.59 4.24 15.97
C GLY A 241 18.98 2.95 15.26
N LYS A 242 18.69 1.80 15.85
CA LYS A 242 18.88 0.47 15.28
C LYS A 242 17.52 -0.23 15.08
N VAL A 243 17.53 -1.34 14.33
CA VAL A 243 16.36 -2.19 14.18
C VAL A 243 16.10 -2.90 15.51
N GLY A 244 14.95 -2.63 16.11
CA GLY A 244 14.63 -3.16 17.42
C GLY A 244 14.21 -4.65 17.43
N PRO A 245 14.19 -5.29 18.60
CA PRO A 245 13.98 -6.73 18.72
C PRO A 245 12.59 -7.20 18.23
N ILE A 246 11.53 -6.41 18.46
CA ILE A 246 10.18 -6.75 18.00
C ILE A 246 10.11 -6.71 16.48
N THR A 247 10.68 -5.68 15.86
CA THR A 247 10.74 -5.56 14.40
C THR A 247 11.57 -6.69 13.78
N LYS A 248 12.71 -7.07 14.38
CA LYS A 248 13.53 -8.22 13.93
C LYS A 248 12.76 -9.53 13.98
N LYS A 249 12.04 -9.79 15.08
CA LYS A 249 11.20 -10.98 15.22
C LYS A 249 10.10 -11.04 14.16
N LEU A 250 9.51 -9.89 13.80
CA LEU A 250 8.49 -9.83 12.75
C LEU A 250 9.06 -10.08 11.35
N LEU A 251 10.27 -9.61 11.09
CA LEU A 251 10.98 -9.83 9.81
C LEU A 251 11.28 -11.31 9.57
N SER A 252 11.58 -12.09 10.61
CA SER A 252 11.85 -13.52 10.47
C SER A 252 10.60 -14.40 10.28
N ASN A 253 9.40 -13.83 10.49
CA ASN A 253 8.13 -14.56 10.49
C ASN A 253 7.20 -14.21 9.30
N LEU A 254 7.62 -13.34 8.40
CA LEU A 254 6.87 -12.86 7.23
C LEU A 254 7.70 -12.87 5.95
#